data_ef77a33678ebe6bd521545176048b16b
#
_entry.id   ef77a33678ebe6bd521545176048b16b
#
_cell.length_a   1.000
_cell.length_b   1.000
_cell.length_c   1.000
_cell.angle_alpha   90.00
_cell.angle_beta   90.00
_cell.angle_gamma   90.00
#
_symmetry.space_group_name_H-M   'P 1'
#
loop_
_entity.id
_entity.type
_entity.pdbx_description
1 polymer ?
#
loop_
_entity_poly.entity_id
_entity_poly.type
_entity_poly.pdbx_seq_one_letter_code
_entity_poly.pdbx_strand_id
1 'polypeptide(L)'
;MRTFDYKKIAEYSWDNEVLSYVAKIHECKGRQELYLKQRPAELERLVEIAKIQSTESSNRIEGIITTNARLKQLVEDKTTPRNRDEMEILGYRNVLNLIHENYAYIPVEPGYILQLHRDLLKYTNLTYRGHFKTTPNEINMTLPSGERHVLFRPLEPYETPGAVEALCCTYQDVLHRELVDPLLLIPCFILDFLCIHPFNDGNGRMSRLLTLLMLYQNGYVVGQYISIEKAIAETKDEYYAALAQADQHWHEEENDPTPFIKYMLAVICSCYQDFE
;
A
#
# COMPACT_ATOMS: atom_id res chain seq x y z
N MET A 1 1.53 -14.16 -20.47
CA MET A 1 0.88 -13.38 -19.36
C MET A 1 1.06 -14.18 -18.09
N ARG A 2 1.56 -13.55 -17.02
CA ARG A 2 1.74 -14.19 -15.70
C ARG A 2 0.41 -14.72 -15.16
N THR A 3 0.44 -15.90 -14.57
CA THR A 3 -0.70 -16.51 -13.86
C THR A 3 -0.58 -16.17 -12.38
N PHE A 4 -1.63 -15.58 -11.78
CA PHE A 4 -1.68 -15.33 -10.34
C PHE A 4 -2.34 -16.53 -9.66
N ASP A 5 -1.62 -17.23 -8.80
CA ASP A 5 -2.11 -18.40 -8.08
C ASP A 5 -1.77 -18.31 -6.58
N TYR A 6 -2.60 -17.58 -5.85
CA TYR A 6 -2.42 -17.40 -4.41
C TYR A 6 -2.77 -18.65 -3.57
N LYS A 7 -3.35 -19.68 -4.17
CA LYS A 7 -3.57 -20.95 -3.46
C LYS A 7 -2.25 -21.62 -3.08
N LYS A 8 -1.21 -21.40 -3.89
CA LYS A 8 0.14 -21.89 -3.60
C LYS A 8 0.69 -21.38 -2.27
N ILE A 9 0.26 -20.19 -1.80
CA ILE A 9 0.69 -19.63 -0.51
C ILE A 9 0.29 -20.54 0.66
N ALA A 10 -0.84 -21.24 0.55
CA ALA A 10 -1.28 -22.22 1.55
C ALA A 10 -0.36 -23.45 1.65
N GLU A 11 0.42 -23.73 0.61
CA GLU A 11 1.34 -24.86 0.53
C GLU A 11 2.77 -24.50 1.00
N TYR A 12 3.05 -23.21 1.28
CA TYR A 12 4.36 -22.76 1.73
C TYR A 12 4.66 -23.25 3.14
N SER A 13 5.91 -23.65 3.34
CA SER A 13 6.44 -23.94 4.69
C SER A 13 6.93 -22.66 5.33
N TRP A 14 6.08 -22.06 6.18
CA TRP A 14 6.41 -20.82 6.88
C TRP A 14 7.38 -21.08 8.04
N ASP A 15 8.39 -20.24 8.16
CA ASP A 15 9.31 -20.29 9.29
C ASP A 15 8.71 -19.70 10.58
N ASN A 16 9.44 -19.90 11.70
CA ASN A 16 9.00 -19.43 13.01
C ASN A 16 8.82 -17.92 13.09
N GLU A 17 9.55 -17.15 12.29
CA GLU A 17 9.45 -15.68 12.28
C GLU A 17 8.09 -15.24 11.72
N VAL A 18 7.70 -15.74 10.55
CA VAL A 18 6.39 -15.47 9.94
C VAL A 18 5.26 -15.89 10.88
N LEU A 19 5.33 -17.13 11.42
CA LEU A 19 4.32 -17.64 12.35
C LEU A 19 4.21 -16.79 13.61
N SER A 20 5.33 -16.30 14.15
CA SER A 20 5.36 -15.44 15.32
C SER A 20 4.69 -14.08 15.04
N TYR A 21 5.00 -13.45 13.90
CA TYR A 21 4.35 -12.19 13.53
C TYR A 21 2.84 -12.35 13.33
N VAL A 22 2.42 -13.37 12.57
CA VAL A 22 0.99 -13.63 12.33
C VAL A 22 0.25 -13.83 13.65
N ALA A 23 0.77 -14.71 14.54
CA ALA A 23 0.16 -14.97 15.84
C ALA A 23 0.05 -13.69 16.69
N LYS A 24 1.12 -12.88 16.74
CA LYS A 24 1.15 -11.64 17.52
C LYS A 24 0.19 -10.57 16.97
N ILE A 25 0.12 -10.40 15.64
CA ILE A 25 -0.80 -9.46 15.03
C ILE A 25 -2.25 -9.87 15.28
N HIS A 26 -2.58 -11.16 15.20
CA HIS A 26 -3.91 -11.67 15.56
C HIS A 26 -4.26 -11.43 17.02
N GLU A 27 -3.32 -11.63 17.94
CA GLU A 27 -3.51 -11.32 19.36
C GLU A 27 -3.79 -9.84 19.57
N CYS A 28 -2.99 -8.94 18.98
CA CYS A 28 -3.18 -7.50 19.06
C CYS A 28 -4.52 -7.07 18.44
N LYS A 29 -4.90 -7.64 17.28
CA LYS A 29 -6.21 -7.41 16.66
C LYS A 29 -7.36 -7.80 17.61
N GLY A 30 -7.25 -8.92 18.30
CA GLY A 30 -8.25 -9.32 19.30
C GLY A 30 -8.37 -8.34 20.46
N ARG A 31 -7.26 -7.75 20.92
CA ARG A 31 -7.23 -6.72 21.97
C ARG A 31 -7.69 -5.33 21.49
N GLN A 32 -7.49 -5.02 20.22
CA GLN A 32 -7.84 -3.75 19.60
C GLN A 32 -9.28 -3.31 19.92
N GLU A 33 -10.25 -4.21 19.86
CA GLU A 33 -11.64 -3.90 20.15
C GLU A 33 -11.87 -3.39 21.59
N LEU A 34 -11.06 -3.83 22.53
CA LEU A 34 -11.14 -3.36 23.92
C LEU A 34 -10.70 -1.90 24.03
N TYR A 35 -9.58 -1.55 23.37
CA TYR A 35 -9.06 -0.18 23.36
C TYR A 35 -10.02 0.78 22.66
N LEU A 36 -10.60 0.36 21.52
CA LEU A 36 -11.55 1.16 20.75
C LEU A 36 -12.80 1.57 21.57
N LYS A 37 -13.21 0.74 22.52
CA LYS A 37 -14.36 1.02 23.38
C LYS A 37 -14.04 1.89 24.60
N GLN A 38 -12.79 1.92 25.07
CA GLN A 38 -12.42 2.49 26.37
C GLN A 38 -11.98 3.96 26.30
N ARG A 39 -11.45 4.46 25.19
CA ARG A 39 -10.80 5.78 25.09
C ARG A 39 -11.09 6.54 23.78
N PRO A 40 -12.37 6.86 23.49
CA PRO A 40 -12.73 7.44 22.19
C PRO A 40 -12.05 8.80 21.90
N ALA A 41 -11.91 9.68 22.88
CA ALA A 41 -11.30 11.00 22.69
C ALA A 41 -9.79 10.94 22.41
N GLU A 42 -9.07 10.00 23.03
CA GLU A 42 -7.65 9.77 22.76
C GLU A 42 -7.46 9.19 21.34
N LEU A 43 -8.35 8.29 20.94
CA LEU A 43 -8.34 7.66 19.62
C LEU A 43 -8.63 8.67 18.51
N GLU A 44 -9.59 9.59 18.67
CA GLU A 44 -9.83 10.66 17.69
C GLU A 44 -8.57 11.49 17.43
N ARG A 45 -7.82 11.81 18.51
CA ARG A 45 -6.55 12.55 18.38
C ARG A 45 -5.49 11.73 17.65
N LEU A 46 -5.40 10.42 17.90
CA LEU A 46 -4.48 9.53 17.18
C LEU A 46 -4.82 9.46 15.69
N VAL A 47 -6.10 9.36 15.34
CA VAL A 47 -6.55 9.38 13.93
C VAL A 47 -6.07 10.64 13.21
N GLU A 48 -6.22 11.82 13.80
CA GLU A 48 -5.78 13.06 13.19
C GLU A 48 -4.24 13.12 13.01
N ILE A 49 -3.49 12.64 14.00
CA ILE A 49 -2.03 12.56 13.92
C ILE A 49 -1.62 11.54 12.83
N ALA A 50 -2.24 10.35 12.82
CA ALA A 50 -1.95 9.32 11.82
C ALA A 50 -2.24 9.80 10.40
N LYS A 51 -3.34 10.50 10.16
CA LYS A 51 -3.67 11.09 8.85
C LYS A 51 -2.60 12.05 8.34
N ILE A 52 -2.07 12.92 9.22
CA ILE A 52 -1.00 13.84 8.87
C ILE A 52 0.26 13.06 8.53
N GLN A 53 0.66 12.12 9.38
CA GLN A 53 1.86 11.30 9.21
C GLN A 53 1.79 10.42 7.96
N SER A 54 0.66 9.78 7.71
CA SER A 54 0.43 8.93 6.52
C SER A 54 0.50 9.75 5.24
N THR A 55 -0.16 10.92 5.23
CA THR A 55 -0.13 11.82 4.08
C THR A 55 1.28 12.34 3.81
N GLU A 56 2.02 12.75 4.84
CA GLU A 56 3.40 13.21 4.71
C GLU A 56 4.30 12.09 4.20
N SER A 57 4.31 10.98 4.91
CA SER A 57 5.30 9.92 4.72
C SER A 57 5.14 9.23 3.37
N SER A 58 3.90 8.92 2.96
CA SER A 58 3.65 8.28 1.66
C SER A 58 4.07 9.18 0.49
N ASN A 59 3.85 10.49 0.56
CA ASN A 59 4.28 11.42 -0.48
C ASN A 59 5.80 11.64 -0.44
N ARG A 60 6.41 11.75 0.75
CA ARG A 60 7.86 11.92 0.91
C ARG A 60 8.67 10.72 0.38
N ILE A 61 8.17 9.49 0.46
CA ILE A 61 8.79 8.32 -0.15
C ILE A 61 8.99 8.54 -1.66
N GLU A 62 8.04 9.19 -2.32
CA GLU A 62 8.06 9.51 -3.76
C GLU A 62 8.75 10.86 -4.08
N GLY A 63 9.33 11.52 -3.08
CA GLY A 63 10.00 12.82 -3.26
C GLY A 63 9.05 14.02 -3.36
N ILE A 64 7.77 13.84 -3.07
CA ILE A 64 6.74 14.89 -3.05
C ILE A 64 6.72 15.51 -1.67
N ILE A 65 7.08 16.79 -1.55
CA ILE A 65 7.31 17.46 -0.29
C ILE A 65 6.66 18.85 -0.21
N THR A 66 6.32 19.25 0.99
CA THR A 66 5.97 20.63 1.36
C THR A 66 6.45 20.93 2.79
N THR A 67 6.30 22.16 3.25
CA THR A 67 6.66 22.49 4.64
C THR A 67 5.66 21.92 5.63
N ASN A 68 6.10 21.59 6.86
CA ASN A 68 5.23 21.00 7.88
C ASN A 68 4.00 21.88 8.19
N ALA A 69 4.16 23.20 8.20
CA ALA A 69 3.04 24.12 8.39
C ALA A 69 2.00 24.04 7.25
N ARG A 70 2.46 23.94 6.00
CA ARG A 70 1.59 23.79 4.84
C ARG A 70 0.91 22.44 4.80
N LEU A 71 1.68 21.37 5.08
CA LEU A 71 1.16 20.02 5.16
C LEU A 71 -0.03 19.95 6.13
N LYS A 72 0.17 20.44 7.36
CA LYS A 72 -0.88 20.45 8.37
C LYS A 72 -2.12 21.19 7.90
N GLN A 73 -1.96 22.39 7.31
CA GLN A 73 -3.08 23.17 6.77
C GLN A 73 -3.81 22.46 5.63
N LEU A 74 -3.08 21.74 4.75
CA LEU A 74 -3.67 20.96 3.65
C LEU A 74 -4.44 19.75 4.18
N VAL A 75 -3.89 19.03 5.16
CA VAL A 75 -4.56 17.85 5.76
C VAL A 75 -5.82 18.27 6.52
N GLU A 76 -5.78 19.38 7.25
CA GLU A 76 -6.91 19.94 8.00
C GLU A 76 -7.92 20.72 7.13
N ASP A 77 -7.73 20.75 5.81
CA ASP A 77 -8.60 21.48 4.85
C ASP A 77 -8.68 23.01 5.08
N LYS A 78 -7.61 23.57 5.63
CA LYS A 78 -7.55 25.00 5.98
C LYS A 78 -6.92 25.89 4.89
N THR A 79 -6.50 25.30 3.76
CA THR A 79 -5.83 26.00 2.68
C THR A 79 -5.99 25.29 1.34
N THR A 80 -5.71 26.01 0.25
CA THR A 80 -5.67 25.45 -1.11
C THR A 80 -4.23 25.16 -1.54
N PRO A 81 -4.01 24.16 -2.42
CA PRO A 81 -2.69 23.81 -2.92
C PRO A 81 -2.13 24.92 -3.82
N ARG A 82 -0.80 25.16 -3.77
CA ARG A 82 -0.08 26.21 -4.50
C ARG A 82 0.74 25.69 -5.67
N ASN A 83 1.13 24.43 -5.62
CA ASN A 83 1.98 23.79 -6.63
C ASN A 83 1.56 22.33 -6.82
N ARG A 84 2.25 21.65 -7.75
CA ARG A 84 1.96 20.24 -8.07
C ARG A 84 2.09 19.33 -6.86
N ASP A 85 3.15 19.46 -6.07
CA ASP A 85 3.38 18.61 -4.89
C ASP A 85 2.23 18.73 -3.89
N GLU A 86 1.78 19.97 -3.60
CA GLU A 86 0.65 20.20 -2.70
C GLU A 86 -0.68 19.69 -3.28
N MET A 87 -0.85 19.69 -4.61
CA MET A 87 -2.01 19.09 -5.28
C MET A 87 -2.02 17.56 -5.10
N GLU A 88 -0.87 16.92 -5.22
CA GLU A 88 -0.71 15.48 -5.04
C GLU A 88 -0.88 15.08 -3.58
N ILE A 89 -0.35 15.85 -2.63
CA ILE A 89 -0.56 15.69 -1.19
C ILE A 89 -2.05 15.77 -0.85
N LEU A 90 -2.77 16.75 -1.39
CA LEU A 90 -4.20 16.91 -1.17
C LEU A 90 -5.00 15.75 -1.76
N GLY A 91 -4.62 15.25 -2.92
CA GLY A 91 -5.23 14.07 -3.53
C GLY A 91 -5.05 12.83 -2.68
N TYR A 92 -3.82 12.60 -2.18
CA TYR A 92 -3.53 11.49 -1.26
C TYR A 92 -4.40 11.56 0.00
N ARG A 93 -4.43 12.72 0.68
CA ARG A 93 -5.27 12.95 1.86
C ARG A 93 -6.74 12.57 1.60
N ASN A 94 -7.27 12.99 0.46
CA ASN A 94 -8.68 12.74 0.14
C ASN A 94 -8.95 11.24 -0.04
N VAL A 95 -8.08 10.51 -0.72
CA VAL A 95 -8.22 9.05 -0.87
C VAL A 95 -8.03 8.34 0.46
N LEU A 96 -7.07 8.78 1.29
CA LEU A 96 -6.88 8.26 2.63
C LEU A 96 -8.14 8.42 3.49
N ASN A 97 -8.75 9.61 3.51
CA ASN A 97 -10.00 9.86 4.23
C ASN A 97 -11.15 8.99 3.70
N LEU A 98 -11.27 8.86 2.37
CA LEU A 98 -12.28 8.00 1.74
C LEU A 98 -12.14 6.55 2.21
N ILE A 99 -10.91 6.03 2.26
CA ILE A 99 -10.63 4.67 2.74
C ILE A 99 -10.95 4.55 4.24
N HIS A 100 -10.49 5.49 5.07
CA HIS A 100 -10.76 5.47 6.53
C HIS A 100 -12.25 5.41 6.84
N GLU A 101 -13.07 6.14 6.09
CA GLU A 101 -14.51 6.27 6.34
C GLU A 101 -15.35 5.18 5.65
N ASN A 102 -14.88 4.65 4.52
CA ASN A 102 -15.71 3.84 3.62
C ASN A 102 -15.09 2.50 3.19
N TYR A 103 -14.00 2.03 3.82
CA TYR A 103 -13.30 0.81 3.40
C TYR A 103 -14.21 -0.41 3.21
N ALA A 104 -15.27 -0.54 4.01
CA ALA A 104 -16.20 -1.66 3.92
C ALA A 104 -17.01 -1.69 2.60
N TYR A 105 -17.08 -0.57 1.88
CA TYR A 105 -17.88 -0.39 0.67
C TYR A 105 -17.03 -0.20 -0.61
N ILE A 106 -15.72 -0.31 -0.51
CA ILE A 106 -14.80 -0.13 -1.64
C ILE A 106 -14.26 -1.51 -2.06
N PRO A 107 -14.83 -2.18 -3.07
CA PRO A 107 -14.31 -3.49 -3.51
C PRO A 107 -12.89 -3.38 -4.07
N VAL A 108 -12.09 -4.44 -3.88
CA VAL A 108 -10.77 -4.55 -4.52
C VAL A 108 -10.98 -5.07 -5.94
N GLU A 109 -11.35 -4.17 -6.83
CA GLU A 109 -11.67 -4.44 -8.24
C GLU A 109 -11.02 -3.40 -9.16
N PRO A 110 -10.74 -3.73 -10.44
CA PRO A 110 -10.06 -2.81 -11.36
C PRO A 110 -10.72 -1.44 -11.46
N GLY A 111 -12.06 -1.39 -11.54
CA GLY A 111 -12.81 -0.14 -11.64
C GLY A 111 -12.63 0.79 -10.44
N TYR A 112 -12.62 0.24 -9.23
CA TYR A 112 -12.38 1.01 -8.00
C TYR A 112 -10.92 1.41 -7.85
N ILE A 113 -9.97 0.56 -8.25
CA ILE A 113 -8.54 0.90 -8.29
C ILE A 113 -8.31 2.10 -9.23
N LEU A 114 -8.92 2.10 -10.42
CA LEU A 114 -8.88 3.23 -11.36
C LEU A 114 -9.53 4.48 -10.78
N GLN A 115 -10.64 4.35 -10.06
CA GLN A 115 -11.29 5.48 -9.39
C GLN A 115 -10.42 6.06 -8.28
N LEU A 116 -9.85 5.24 -7.40
CA LEU A 116 -8.93 5.71 -6.35
C LEU A 116 -7.71 6.42 -6.95
N HIS A 117 -7.14 5.89 -8.05
CA HIS A 117 -6.05 6.55 -8.75
C HIS A 117 -6.48 7.89 -9.38
N ARG A 118 -7.67 7.97 -9.97
CA ARG A 118 -8.22 9.24 -10.47
C ARG A 118 -8.37 10.26 -9.35
N ASP A 119 -8.84 9.84 -8.19
CA ASP A 119 -9.06 10.71 -7.04
C ASP A 119 -7.74 11.11 -6.37
N LEU A 120 -6.72 10.24 -6.38
CA LEU A 120 -5.35 10.53 -5.95
C LEU A 120 -4.73 11.70 -6.73
N LEU A 121 -5.00 11.78 -8.04
CA LEU A 121 -4.44 12.80 -8.92
C LEU A 121 -5.47 13.88 -9.30
N LYS A 122 -6.61 13.95 -8.59
CA LYS A 122 -7.76 14.79 -8.93
C LYS A 122 -7.44 16.28 -9.08
N TYR A 123 -6.53 16.80 -8.26
CA TYR A 123 -6.18 18.22 -8.24
C TYR A 123 -5.07 18.59 -9.22
N THR A 124 -4.45 17.61 -9.87
CA THR A 124 -3.43 17.80 -10.90
C THR A 124 -4.08 17.93 -12.28
N ASN A 125 -3.33 18.49 -13.24
CA ASN A 125 -3.76 18.56 -14.65
C ASN A 125 -3.34 17.32 -15.47
N LEU A 126 -3.01 16.21 -14.82
CA LEU A 126 -2.53 15.01 -15.49
C LEU A 126 -3.68 14.30 -16.21
N THR A 127 -3.51 14.04 -17.50
CA THR A 127 -4.56 13.44 -18.35
C THR A 127 -4.73 11.94 -18.16
N TYR A 128 -3.70 11.24 -17.64
CA TYR A 128 -3.70 9.79 -17.43
C TYR A 128 -4.29 9.34 -16.07
N ARG A 129 -4.81 10.29 -15.27
CA ARG A 129 -5.46 9.97 -13.99
C ARG A 129 -6.66 9.04 -14.18
N GLY A 130 -6.69 7.93 -13.47
CA GLY A 130 -7.75 6.93 -13.55
C GLY A 130 -7.69 6.05 -14.80
N HIS A 131 -6.54 6.02 -15.49
CA HIS A 131 -6.31 5.15 -16.64
C HIS A 131 -5.05 4.31 -16.44
N PHE A 132 -5.08 3.10 -16.94
CA PHE A 132 -3.86 2.29 -17.01
C PHE A 132 -2.83 2.94 -17.93
N LYS A 133 -1.56 2.61 -17.72
CA LYS A 133 -0.45 3.10 -18.53
C LYS A 133 -0.63 2.75 -20.01
N THR A 134 -0.24 3.67 -20.87
CA THR A 134 -0.25 3.49 -22.33
C THR A 134 1.14 3.41 -22.93
N THR A 135 2.16 3.68 -22.12
CA THR A 135 3.58 3.58 -22.47
C THR A 135 4.28 2.67 -21.47
N PRO A 136 5.31 1.89 -21.91
CA PRO A 136 6.12 1.12 -20.98
C PRO A 136 6.74 2.02 -19.92
N ASN A 137 6.86 1.50 -18.71
CA ASN A 137 7.57 2.16 -17.61
C ASN A 137 8.69 1.24 -17.08
N GLU A 138 9.65 1.84 -16.39
CA GLU A 138 10.78 1.15 -15.78
C GLU A 138 10.93 1.61 -14.34
N ILE A 139 11.25 0.70 -13.45
CA ILE A 139 11.65 1.03 -12.09
C ILE A 139 13.17 1.19 -12.09
N ASN A 140 13.64 2.40 -11.85
CA ASN A 140 15.03 2.78 -11.96
C ASN A 140 15.62 3.20 -10.62
N MET A 141 16.89 2.89 -10.39
CA MET A 141 17.71 3.47 -9.34
C MET A 141 18.74 4.41 -9.97
N THR A 142 18.91 5.58 -9.38
CA THR A 142 20.01 6.48 -9.76
C THR A 142 21.19 6.22 -8.83
N LEU A 143 22.30 5.78 -9.39
CA LEU A 143 23.55 5.58 -8.67
C LEU A 143 24.16 6.92 -8.24
N PRO A 144 25.05 6.95 -7.23
CA PRO A 144 25.78 8.15 -6.85
C PRO A 144 26.58 8.80 -8.00
N SER A 145 26.92 8.01 -9.02
CA SER A 145 27.55 8.49 -10.29
C SER A 145 26.61 9.30 -11.18
N GLY A 146 25.28 9.31 -10.91
CA GLY A 146 24.25 9.87 -11.79
C GLY A 146 23.76 8.90 -12.87
N GLU A 147 24.33 7.71 -12.97
CA GLU A 147 23.90 6.68 -13.92
C GLU A 147 22.58 6.04 -13.46
N ARG A 148 21.66 5.82 -14.41
CA ARG A 148 20.39 5.12 -14.16
C ARG A 148 20.59 3.62 -14.38
N HIS A 149 20.24 2.84 -13.36
CA HIS A 149 20.20 1.39 -13.42
C HIS A 149 18.75 0.90 -13.36
N VAL A 150 18.33 0.12 -14.35
CA VAL A 150 16.99 -0.48 -14.35
C VAL A 150 16.97 -1.61 -13.33
N LEU A 151 16.15 -1.46 -12.30
CA LEU A 151 15.96 -2.47 -11.27
C LEU A 151 14.94 -3.51 -11.69
N PHE A 152 13.81 -3.06 -12.26
CA PHE A 152 12.73 -3.94 -12.68
C PHE A 152 12.00 -3.36 -13.90
N ARG A 153 11.54 -4.23 -14.80
CA ARG A 153 10.70 -3.89 -15.94
C ARG A 153 9.31 -4.44 -15.73
N PRO A 154 8.31 -3.58 -15.41
CA PRO A 154 6.93 -4.00 -15.26
C PRO A 154 6.32 -4.58 -16.54
N LEU A 155 5.11 -5.12 -16.42
CA LEU A 155 4.35 -5.62 -17.57
C LEU A 155 4.15 -4.54 -18.65
N GLU A 156 4.03 -4.99 -19.89
CA GLU A 156 3.72 -4.10 -21.00
C GLU A 156 2.31 -3.48 -20.88
N PRO A 157 2.07 -2.30 -21.44
CA PRO A 157 0.78 -1.62 -21.34
C PRO A 157 -0.40 -2.46 -21.80
N TYR A 158 -0.26 -3.24 -22.86
CA TYR A 158 -1.34 -4.07 -23.40
C TYR A 158 -1.72 -5.26 -22.50
N GLU A 159 -0.80 -5.72 -21.64
CA GLU A 159 -1.05 -6.80 -20.68
C GLU A 159 -1.68 -6.29 -19.37
N THR A 160 -1.44 -5.02 -19.05
CA THR A 160 -1.78 -4.43 -17.74
C THR A 160 -3.25 -4.57 -17.34
N PRO A 161 -4.26 -4.27 -18.21
CA PRO A 161 -5.67 -4.39 -17.81
C PRO A 161 -6.06 -5.82 -17.41
N GLY A 162 -5.67 -6.80 -18.24
CA GLY A 162 -5.97 -8.21 -17.97
C GLY A 162 -5.23 -8.74 -16.74
N ALA A 163 -4.00 -8.28 -16.49
CA ALA A 163 -3.24 -8.65 -15.29
C ALA A 163 -3.88 -8.11 -14.01
N VAL A 164 -4.32 -6.84 -13.99
CA VAL A 164 -5.01 -6.26 -12.82
C VAL A 164 -6.35 -6.95 -12.57
N GLU A 165 -7.10 -7.31 -13.62
CA GLU A 165 -8.34 -8.08 -13.48
C GLU A 165 -8.07 -9.45 -12.86
N ALA A 166 -7.11 -10.21 -13.40
CA ALA A 166 -6.73 -11.52 -12.89
C ALA A 166 -6.23 -11.46 -11.44
N LEU A 167 -5.43 -10.45 -11.11
CA LEU A 167 -4.94 -10.16 -9.77
C LEU A 167 -6.10 -9.99 -8.77
N CYS A 168 -7.07 -9.12 -9.08
CA CYS A 168 -8.22 -8.87 -8.23
C CYS A 168 -9.11 -10.10 -8.08
N CYS A 169 -9.41 -10.81 -9.18
CA CYS A 169 -10.25 -12.02 -9.15
C CYS A 169 -9.62 -13.12 -8.29
N THR A 170 -8.31 -13.35 -8.44
CA THR A 170 -7.60 -14.39 -7.65
C THR A 170 -7.55 -14.04 -6.17
N TYR A 171 -7.30 -12.76 -5.84
CA TYR A 171 -7.33 -12.30 -4.46
C TYR A 171 -8.69 -12.56 -3.81
N GLN A 172 -9.77 -12.17 -4.48
CA GLN A 172 -11.13 -12.36 -3.97
C GLN A 172 -11.51 -13.84 -3.83
N ASP A 173 -11.16 -14.70 -4.80
CA ASP A 173 -11.44 -16.14 -4.72
C ASP A 173 -10.77 -16.78 -3.50
N VAL A 174 -9.48 -16.48 -3.28
CA VAL A 174 -8.72 -17.02 -2.16
C VAL A 174 -9.21 -16.49 -0.82
N LEU A 175 -9.53 -15.19 -0.75
CA LEU A 175 -10.06 -14.55 0.47
C LEU A 175 -11.43 -15.11 0.85
N HIS A 176 -12.37 -15.20 -0.10
CA HIS A 176 -13.72 -15.73 0.15
C HIS A 176 -13.75 -17.20 0.57
N ARG A 177 -12.76 -17.96 0.12
CA ARG A 177 -12.62 -19.38 0.50
C ARG A 177 -11.81 -19.58 1.78
N GLU A 178 -11.30 -18.50 2.37
CA GLU A 178 -10.47 -18.54 3.58
C GLU A 178 -9.26 -19.50 3.45
N LEU A 179 -8.66 -19.58 2.25
CA LEU A 179 -7.58 -20.52 1.97
C LEU A 179 -6.24 -20.06 2.51
N VAL A 180 -6.04 -18.75 2.62
CA VAL A 180 -4.78 -18.12 3.06
C VAL A 180 -5.13 -17.00 4.04
N ASP A 181 -4.32 -16.88 5.10
CA ASP A 181 -4.46 -15.78 6.05
C ASP A 181 -4.28 -14.42 5.34
N PRO A 182 -5.17 -13.44 5.56
CA PRO A 182 -5.07 -12.12 4.93
C PRO A 182 -3.72 -11.42 5.15
N LEU A 183 -3.05 -11.66 6.28
CA LEU A 183 -1.73 -11.10 6.56
C LEU A 183 -0.63 -11.62 5.62
N LEU A 184 -0.82 -12.79 5.03
CA LEU A 184 0.07 -13.37 4.02
C LEU A 184 -0.39 -13.00 2.60
N LEU A 185 -1.70 -12.99 2.37
CA LEU A 185 -2.29 -12.75 1.07
C LEU A 185 -2.13 -11.28 0.61
N ILE A 186 -2.36 -10.32 1.52
CA ILE A 186 -2.27 -8.89 1.21
C ILE A 186 -0.88 -8.49 0.69
N PRO A 187 0.23 -8.83 1.37
CA PRO A 187 1.57 -8.53 0.84
C PRO A 187 1.84 -9.13 -0.54
N CYS A 188 1.35 -10.35 -0.82
CA CYS A 188 1.49 -10.95 -2.15
C CYS A 188 0.75 -10.15 -3.23
N PHE A 189 -0.49 -9.72 -2.96
CA PHE A 189 -1.24 -8.85 -3.85
C PHE A 189 -0.49 -7.53 -4.11
N ILE A 190 0.03 -6.90 -3.06
CA ILE A 190 0.74 -5.62 -3.16
C ILE A 190 2.06 -5.77 -3.94
N LEU A 191 2.80 -6.86 -3.74
CA LEU A 191 3.98 -7.18 -4.53
C LEU A 191 3.63 -7.29 -6.02
N ASP A 192 2.63 -8.10 -6.35
CA ASP A 192 2.20 -8.30 -7.74
C ASP A 192 1.66 -7.00 -8.35
N PHE A 193 0.93 -6.18 -7.60
CA PHE A 193 0.49 -4.85 -8.04
C PHE A 193 1.68 -3.94 -8.38
N LEU A 194 2.72 -3.94 -7.55
CA LEU A 194 3.94 -3.17 -7.79
C LEU A 194 4.73 -3.69 -8.99
N CYS A 195 4.77 -5.01 -9.22
CA CYS A 195 5.41 -5.60 -10.39
C CYS A 195 4.63 -5.37 -11.69
N ILE A 196 3.29 -5.37 -11.65
CA ILE A 196 2.45 -4.94 -12.79
C ILE A 196 2.68 -3.46 -13.09
N HIS A 197 2.80 -2.63 -12.05
CA HIS A 197 3.00 -1.18 -12.13
C HIS A 197 2.00 -0.50 -13.06
N PRO A 198 0.69 -0.57 -12.76
CA PRO A 198 -0.36 -0.35 -13.74
C PRO A 198 -0.52 1.09 -14.22
N PHE A 199 0.08 2.06 -13.55
CA PHE A 199 -0.09 3.49 -13.84
C PHE A 199 1.21 4.13 -14.35
N ASN A 200 1.08 5.25 -15.06
CA ASN A 200 2.24 6.05 -15.46
C ASN A 200 2.92 6.73 -14.26
N ASP A 201 2.17 7.02 -13.18
CA ASP A 201 2.63 7.64 -11.94
C ASP A 201 1.71 7.25 -10.78
N GLY A 202 2.17 7.33 -9.54
CA GLY A 202 1.37 7.09 -8.36
C GLY A 202 1.25 5.62 -7.92
N ASN A 203 1.96 4.68 -8.54
CA ASN A 203 1.88 3.25 -8.20
C ASN A 203 2.28 2.97 -6.74
N GLY A 204 3.37 3.56 -6.25
CA GLY A 204 3.79 3.39 -4.86
C GLY A 204 2.77 3.95 -3.86
N ARG A 205 2.21 5.13 -4.11
CA ARG A 205 1.15 5.70 -3.28
C ARG A 205 -0.12 4.85 -3.30
N MET A 206 -0.51 4.37 -4.49
CA MET A 206 -1.65 3.47 -4.64
C MET A 206 -1.43 2.14 -3.92
N SER A 207 -0.25 1.55 -3.98
CA SER A 207 0.05 0.30 -3.27
C SER A 207 -0.11 0.46 -1.75
N ARG A 208 0.35 1.58 -1.17
CA ARG A 208 0.18 1.86 0.27
C ARG A 208 -1.28 2.11 0.64
N LEU A 209 -2.03 2.86 -0.17
CA LEU A 209 -3.47 3.06 0.03
C LEU A 209 -4.26 1.75 -0.09
N LEU A 210 -3.93 0.89 -1.06
CA LEU A 210 -4.53 -0.45 -1.19
C LEU A 210 -4.18 -1.35 0.00
N THR A 211 -2.96 -1.26 0.51
CA THR A 211 -2.57 -1.99 1.73
C THR A 211 -3.49 -1.63 2.90
N LEU A 212 -3.72 -0.34 3.15
CA LEU A 212 -4.64 0.10 4.20
C LEU A 212 -6.07 -0.38 3.97
N LEU A 213 -6.59 -0.21 2.74
CA LEU A 213 -7.92 -0.66 2.37
C LEU A 213 -8.13 -2.14 2.67
N MET A 214 -7.20 -2.97 2.20
CA MET A 214 -7.28 -4.43 2.34
C MET A 214 -7.11 -4.86 3.80
N LEU A 215 -6.21 -4.24 4.56
CA LEU A 215 -6.05 -4.49 6.00
C LEU A 215 -7.34 -4.15 6.76
N TYR A 216 -7.95 -2.99 6.50
CA TYR A 216 -9.17 -2.56 7.19
C TYR A 216 -10.37 -3.47 6.89
N GLN A 217 -10.53 -3.90 5.64
CA GLN A 217 -11.56 -4.87 5.24
C GLN A 217 -11.43 -6.21 5.96
N ASN A 218 -10.20 -6.57 6.34
CA ASN A 218 -9.93 -7.79 7.11
C ASN A 218 -9.84 -7.55 8.62
N GLY A 219 -10.26 -6.36 9.10
CA GLY A 219 -10.35 -6.02 10.51
C GLY A 219 -9.04 -5.59 11.18
N TYR A 220 -7.96 -5.39 10.42
CA TYR A 220 -6.68 -4.86 10.92
C TYR A 220 -6.67 -3.33 10.78
N VAL A 221 -7.32 -2.61 11.72
CA VAL A 221 -7.56 -1.16 11.60
C VAL A 221 -6.50 -0.31 12.28
N VAL A 222 -5.38 -0.88 12.72
CA VAL A 222 -4.29 -0.15 13.40
C VAL A 222 -3.79 1.05 12.60
N GLY A 223 -3.76 0.95 11.28
CA GLY A 223 -3.35 2.04 10.37
C GLY A 223 -4.22 3.30 10.45
N GLN A 224 -5.40 3.25 11.08
CA GLN A 224 -6.20 4.44 11.37
C GLN A 224 -5.60 5.28 12.51
N TYR A 225 -4.84 4.67 13.40
CA TYR A 225 -4.33 5.27 14.63
C TYR A 225 -2.82 5.46 14.64
N ILE A 226 -2.10 4.53 13.98
CA ILE A 226 -0.63 4.54 13.83
C ILE A 226 -0.30 4.45 12.34
N SER A 227 0.50 5.39 11.83
CA SER A 227 0.79 5.45 10.39
C SER A 227 1.73 4.32 9.94
N ILE A 228 1.19 3.38 9.16
CA ILE A 228 1.97 2.33 8.48
C ILE A 228 2.94 2.96 7.48
N GLU A 229 2.54 4.01 6.77
CA GLU A 229 3.38 4.71 5.79
C GLU A 229 4.56 5.42 6.44
N LYS A 230 4.39 5.90 7.69
CA LYS A 230 5.51 6.45 8.46
C LYS A 230 6.52 5.36 8.80
N ALA A 231 6.07 4.22 9.28
CA ALA A 231 6.94 3.07 9.58
C ALA A 231 7.70 2.61 8.32
N ILE A 232 7.03 2.54 7.15
CA ILE A 232 7.68 2.26 5.86
C ILE A 232 8.69 3.35 5.49
N ALA A 233 8.37 4.63 5.69
CA ALA A 233 9.28 5.73 5.35
C ALA A 233 10.54 5.75 6.24
N GLU A 234 10.43 5.34 7.49
CA GLU A 234 11.55 5.22 8.44
C GLU A 234 12.45 4.02 8.13
N THR A 235 11.93 2.97 7.47
CA THR A 235 12.63 1.76 7.03
C THR A 235 12.67 1.63 5.50
N LYS A 236 12.79 2.77 4.81
CA LYS A 236 12.68 2.86 3.35
C LYS A 236 13.64 1.94 2.60
N ASP A 237 14.88 1.86 3.07
CA ASP A 237 15.91 1.03 2.43
C ASP A 237 15.59 -0.47 2.58
N GLU A 238 15.08 -0.88 3.72
CA GLU A 238 14.64 -2.24 3.99
C GLU A 238 13.41 -2.61 3.14
N TYR A 239 12.47 -1.67 2.97
CA TYR A 239 11.31 -1.82 2.10
C TYR A 239 11.71 -2.12 0.66
N TYR A 240 12.62 -1.32 0.09
CA TYR A 240 13.06 -1.54 -1.28
C TYR A 240 13.96 -2.77 -1.42
N ALA A 241 14.76 -3.11 -0.40
CA ALA A 241 15.54 -4.34 -0.39
C ALA A 241 14.63 -5.58 -0.38
N ALA A 242 13.57 -5.57 0.42
CA ALA A 242 12.60 -6.66 0.47
C ALA A 242 11.84 -6.81 -0.86
N LEU A 243 11.45 -5.70 -1.50
CA LEU A 243 10.84 -5.70 -2.83
C LEU A 243 11.79 -6.29 -3.87
N ALA A 244 13.05 -5.80 -3.94
CA ALA A 244 14.04 -6.25 -4.91
C ALA A 244 14.45 -7.71 -4.74
N GLN A 245 14.28 -8.30 -3.57
CA GLN A 245 14.44 -9.74 -3.37
C GLN A 245 13.20 -10.52 -3.83
N ALA A 246 12.00 -10.00 -3.54
CA ALA A 246 10.76 -10.69 -3.80
C ALA A 246 10.32 -10.62 -5.28
N ASP A 247 10.81 -9.66 -6.05
CA ASP A 247 10.49 -9.51 -7.49
C ASP A 247 11.45 -10.26 -8.42
N GLN A 248 12.54 -10.87 -7.89
CA GLN A 248 13.45 -11.69 -8.68
C GLN A 248 12.70 -12.87 -9.33
N HIS A 249 12.90 -13.07 -10.63
CA HIS A 249 12.22 -14.11 -11.42
C HIS A 249 10.67 -13.99 -11.41
N TRP A 250 10.16 -12.79 -11.19
CA TRP A 250 8.71 -12.55 -11.17
C TRP A 250 8.04 -12.88 -12.51
N HIS A 251 8.69 -12.56 -13.64
CA HIS A 251 8.17 -12.85 -14.98
C HIS A 251 8.12 -14.34 -15.32
N GLU A 252 9.01 -15.12 -14.71
CA GLU A 252 9.11 -16.56 -14.85
C GLU A 252 8.16 -17.33 -13.92
N GLU A 253 7.41 -16.63 -13.05
CA GLU A 253 6.54 -17.20 -12.00
C GLU A 253 7.31 -18.03 -10.95
N GLU A 254 8.61 -17.74 -10.77
CA GLU A 254 9.52 -18.44 -9.85
C GLU A 254 9.98 -17.54 -8.69
N ASN A 255 9.38 -16.37 -8.52
CA ASN A 255 9.73 -15.45 -7.45
C ASN A 255 9.28 -15.93 -6.08
N ASP A 256 10.05 -15.59 -5.04
CA ASP A 256 9.72 -15.86 -3.64
C ASP A 256 9.17 -14.59 -2.97
N PRO A 257 7.87 -14.51 -2.61
CA PRO A 257 7.30 -13.35 -1.94
C PRO A 257 7.68 -13.23 -0.46
N THR A 258 8.31 -14.25 0.13
CA THR A 258 8.61 -14.34 1.57
C THR A 258 9.36 -13.12 2.13
N PRO A 259 10.39 -12.57 1.48
CA PRO A 259 11.09 -11.38 1.99
C PRO A 259 10.16 -10.18 2.18
N PHE A 260 9.27 -9.94 1.21
CA PHE A 260 8.32 -8.82 1.28
C PHE A 260 7.20 -9.08 2.29
N ILE A 261 6.72 -10.33 2.40
CA ILE A 261 5.74 -10.73 3.43
C ILE A 261 6.33 -10.46 4.82
N LYS A 262 7.55 -10.93 5.11
CA LYS A 262 8.21 -10.72 6.40
C LYS A 262 8.35 -9.25 6.74
N TYR A 263 8.81 -8.45 5.78
CA TYR A 263 8.92 -7.01 5.96
C TYR A 263 7.57 -6.38 6.33
N MET A 264 6.52 -6.66 5.57
CA MET A 264 5.19 -6.11 5.82
C MET A 264 4.61 -6.55 7.17
N LEU A 265 4.80 -7.81 7.54
CA LEU A 265 4.40 -8.33 8.85
C LEU A 265 5.14 -7.62 9.99
N ALA A 266 6.45 -7.40 9.85
CA ALA A 266 7.25 -6.67 10.84
C ALA A 266 6.72 -5.24 11.03
N VAL A 267 6.43 -4.53 9.95
CA VAL A 267 5.86 -3.16 9.97
C VAL A 267 4.49 -3.15 10.65
N ILE A 268 3.59 -4.05 10.27
CA ILE A 268 2.24 -4.13 10.87
C ILE A 268 2.33 -4.46 12.36
N CYS A 269 3.20 -5.41 12.73
CA CYS A 269 3.44 -5.79 14.12
C CYS A 269 3.97 -4.63 14.95
N SER A 270 4.93 -3.85 14.42
CA SER A 270 5.44 -2.63 15.08
C SER A 270 4.34 -1.61 15.31
N CYS A 271 3.49 -1.35 14.30
CA CYS A 271 2.36 -0.43 14.45
C CYS A 271 1.38 -0.86 15.55
N TYR A 272 1.12 -2.16 15.69
CA TYR A 272 0.30 -2.67 16.79
C TYR A 272 0.98 -2.50 18.16
N GLN A 273 2.31 -2.68 18.23
CA GLN A 273 3.06 -2.42 19.47
C GLN A 273 3.03 -0.96 19.89
N ASP A 274 3.10 -0.04 18.93
CA ASP A 274 3.02 1.40 19.19
C ASP A 274 1.59 1.83 19.58
N PHE A 275 0.58 1.06 19.18
CA PHE A 275 -0.83 1.32 19.51
C PHE A 275 -1.19 0.87 20.93
N GLU A 276 -0.57 -0.18 21.47
CA GLU A 276 -0.81 -0.74 22.82
C GLU A 276 -0.13 0.07 23.93
#